data_57540fe8777d4d4e6e8c056926194471
#
_entry.id   57540fe8777d4d4e6e8c056926194471
#
_cell.length_a   1.000
_cell.length_b   1.000
_cell.length_c   1.000
_cell.angle_alpha   90.00
_cell.angle_beta   90.00
_cell.angle_gamma   90.00
#
_symmetry.space_group_name_H-M   'P 1'
#
loop_
_entity.id
_entity.type
_entity.pdbx_description
1 polymer ?
#
loop_
_entity_poly.entity_id
_entity_poly.type
_entity_poly.pdbx_seq_one_letter_code
_entity_poly.pdbx_strand_id
1 'polypeptide(L)'
;MFLDPVKPFFKLLITFMVVRSAVSLSSRMPQQAPAAGIIFHWFRGTDLRLHDNPAFDRAASICSQTKSNIVPVFCFDPRYFGDSATSEFGSLKCGPQRAKFLLESVLDLRKSLKAKGSELLVAYARPEDFLAELEITVKDRRTKVVFQDEVCTEERAIEFKVSKIFGSKEKVWGSTLYELDEIPYDEDLHDLPDSFTPFRNKVEKKCTIHKPLQVPKDLTVPSLDGLDLFKKHAKFTPTLEDLGYTKEQIKFAEEDDPRGVLPFKGGETAALARVKEYIWDKDLLKNYFDTRNGMIGGDYSTKFAPWLAHGCLSPRYVANECKKYEDSRVANKSTYWVVFELLWRDYFKFFALKHGSRMFFPGGIINSDKSWKHYPKNVQAWIEGKTGFPLVDANMRELAATGFMSNRGRQNVASFLALELNQDWRYGADYFESVLLDYDVHSNWGNWCAAAGMTGGRLNRFNIVKQSKDYDQHGEYVRHWLPELKDVPTQFVHEPWKMSQFHQTQYNCRLGVDYPNPIAQPFYPKPKSGSGSKNDRRNGGGRGGNKRGGKNSNRGRGQRQDMKSLKTGKIRMD
;
A
#
# COMPACT_ATOMS: atom_id res chain seq x y z
N MET A 1 -44.25 12.40 42.77
CA MET A 1 -44.22 12.24 44.22
C MET A 1 -42.77 12.39 44.62
N PHE A 2 -42.41 13.62 44.99
CA PHE A 2 -41.71 14.03 46.21
C PHE A 2 -40.30 13.43 46.38
N LEU A 3 -39.21 14.05 46.66
CA LEU A 3 -38.82 15.45 46.98
C LEU A 3 -37.29 15.46 46.99
N ASP A 4 -36.68 16.49 46.45
CA ASP A 4 -35.43 17.05 46.93
C ASP A 4 -35.57 17.47 48.41
N PRO A 5 -34.56 17.62 49.27
CA PRO A 5 -33.71 18.79 49.17
C PRO A 5 -32.31 18.79 49.87
N VAL A 6 -31.47 19.72 49.45
CA VAL A 6 -30.79 20.79 50.26
C VAL A 6 -29.46 20.50 50.97
N LYS A 7 -28.45 21.26 50.50
CA LYS A 7 -27.22 21.82 51.15
C LYS A 7 -27.36 22.20 52.64
N PRO A 8 -26.35 22.65 53.42
CA PRO A 8 -25.12 23.41 53.05
C PRO A 8 -23.87 23.28 53.98
N PHE A 9 -22.81 24.05 53.62
CA PHE A 9 -21.82 24.78 54.46
C PHE A 9 -20.81 24.03 55.33
N PHE A 10 -19.49 24.30 55.15
CA PHE A 10 -18.69 25.00 56.16
C PHE A 10 -17.42 25.60 55.57
N LYS A 11 -17.29 26.93 55.61
CA LYS A 11 -16.05 27.67 55.50
C LYS A 11 -15.32 27.55 56.85
N LEU A 12 -14.02 27.30 56.85
CA LEU A 12 -13.16 27.58 57.98
C LEU A 12 -11.95 28.39 57.48
N LEU A 13 -11.97 29.65 57.88
CA LEU A 13 -10.90 30.63 57.78
C LEU A 13 -9.95 30.40 58.97
N ILE A 14 -8.67 30.14 58.73
CA ILE A 14 -7.64 30.26 59.77
C ILE A 14 -6.56 31.22 59.27
N THR A 15 -6.58 32.39 59.88
CA THR A 15 -5.55 33.42 59.88
C THR A 15 -4.41 32.96 60.76
N PHE A 16 -3.17 32.93 60.28
CA PHE A 16 -1.97 32.90 61.11
C PHE A 16 -0.99 34.00 60.76
N MET A 17 -0.60 34.66 61.84
CA MET A 17 0.24 35.83 61.92
C MET A 17 1.68 35.60 61.40
N VAL A 18 2.17 36.68 60.85
CA VAL A 18 3.57 36.91 60.48
C VAL A 18 4.45 36.95 61.72
N VAL A 19 5.52 36.15 61.72
CA VAL A 19 6.73 36.43 62.48
C VAL A 19 7.90 36.51 61.50
N ARG A 20 8.39 37.70 61.30
CA ARG A 20 9.65 37.95 60.60
C ARG A 20 10.80 37.51 61.51
N SER A 21 11.64 36.62 61.04
CA SER A 21 13.03 36.53 61.48
C SER A 21 13.89 36.32 60.23
N ALA A 22 14.61 37.36 59.89
CA ALA A 22 15.63 37.32 58.88
C ALA A 22 16.86 36.60 59.39
N VAL A 23 17.23 35.51 58.73
CA VAL A 23 18.62 35.09 58.63
C VAL A 23 18.87 34.72 57.18
N SER A 24 19.51 35.60 56.50
CA SER A 24 20.11 35.44 55.21
C SER A 24 21.30 34.52 55.29
N LEU A 25 21.25 33.42 54.50
CA LEU A 25 22.41 32.82 53.83
C LEU A 25 21.84 31.79 52.83
N SER A 26 21.37 32.31 51.72
CA SER A 26 21.00 31.47 50.56
C SER A 26 22.30 31.12 49.84
N SER A 27 22.85 29.96 50.14
CA SER A 27 23.63 29.24 49.18
C SER A 27 22.67 28.86 48.03
N ARG A 28 22.64 29.67 46.97
CA ARG A 28 22.03 29.29 45.71
C ARG A 28 22.74 28.03 45.27
N MET A 29 22.12 26.86 45.50
CA MET A 29 22.45 25.67 44.71
C MET A 29 22.36 26.08 43.23
N PRO A 30 23.32 25.73 42.42
CA PRO A 30 23.21 26.01 40.99
C PRO A 30 21.89 25.34 40.54
N GLN A 31 20.96 26.13 40.03
CA GLN A 31 19.78 25.61 39.35
C GLN A 31 20.33 24.72 38.24
N GLN A 32 20.19 23.42 38.39
CA GLN A 32 20.46 22.49 37.29
C GLN A 32 19.66 23.01 36.11
N ALA A 33 20.35 23.20 34.98
CA ALA A 33 19.69 23.55 33.74
C ALA A 33 18.55 22.54 33.51
N PRO A 34 17.36 23.02 33.14
CA PRO A 34 16.24 22.13 32.93
C PRO A 34 16.67 21.01 31.94
N ALA A 35 16.36 19.78 32.31
CA ALA A 35 16.72 18.63 31.48
C ALA A 35 16.22 18.83 30.04
N ALA A 36 17.03 18.47 29.05
CA ALA A 36 16.68 18.58 27.64
C ALA A 36 15.35 17.90 27.35
N GLY A 37 14.50 18.55 26.54
CA GLY A 37 13.23 17.98 26.12
C GLY A 37 13.42 16.69 25.29
N ILE A 38 12.37 15.94 25.13
CA ILE A 38 12.37 14.70 24.32
C ILE A 38 11.34 14.80 23.21
N ILE A 39 11.78 14.54 21.99
CA ILE A 39 10.92 14.42 20.81
C ILE A 39 10.87 12.92 20.46
N PHE A 40 9.73 12.30 20.71
CA PHE A 40 9.47 10.96 20.24
C PHE A 40 9.15 11.01 18.74
N HIS A 41 9.94 10.32 17.92
CA HIS A 41 9.58 10.07 16.53
C HIS A 41 9.03 8.66 16.43
N TRP A 42 7.72 8.57 16.22
CA TRP A 42 7.06 7.28 16.06
C TRP A 42 7.04 6.88 14.60
N PHE A 43 7.97 6.00 14.20
CA PHE A 43 7.95 5.36 12.89
C PHE A 43 6.71 4.49 12.73
N ARG A 44 6.07 4.61 11.58
CA ARG A 44 4.91 3.80 11.18
C ARG A 44 5.38 2.63 10.31
N GLY A 45 4.49 1.69 10.00
CA GLY A 45 4.79 0.64 9.02
C GLY A 45 4.88 1.11 7.57
N THR A 46 4.80 2.44 7.32
CA THR A 46 4.72 3.08 6.01
C THR A 46 5.81 4.14 5.78
N ASP A 47 6.76 4.28 6.71
CA ASP A 47 7.85 5.27 6.62
C ASP A 47 9.21 4.74 7.14
N LEU A 48 9.49 3.45 6.97
CA LEU A 48 10.66 2.76 7.52
C LEU A 48 11.96 3.08 6.75
N ARG A 49 12.35 4.37 6.75
CA ARG A 49 13.55 4.87 6.06
C ARG A 49 14.09 6.14 6.71
N LEU A 50 15.35 6.46 6.42
CA LEU A 50 15.97 7.73 6.79
C LEU A 50 16.00 8.73 5.62
N HIS A 51 16.26 8.26 4.36
CA HIS A 51 16.24 9.14 3.20
C HIS A 51 14.83 9.65 2.95
N ASP A 52 14.72 10.94 2.62
CA ASP A 52 13.46 11.56 2.24
C ASP A 52 12.27 11.19 3.15
N ASN A 53 12.47 11.26 4.47
CA ASN A 53 11.42 11.03 5.48
C ASN A 53 11.00 12.37 6.10
N PRO A 54 9.90 13.00 5.65
CA PRO A 54 9.47 14.31 6.13
C PRO A 54 9.19 14.35 7.64
N ALA A 55 8.60 13.28 8.19
CA ALA A 55 8.27 13.22 9.61
C ALA A 55 9.53 13.10 10.49
N PHE A 56 10.51 12.31 10.06
CA PHE A 56 11.78 12.19 10.75
C PHE A 56 12.64 13.47 10.65
N ASP A 57 12.68 14.07 9.47
CA ASP A 57 13.35 15.36 9.23
C ASP A 57 12.75 16.46 10.12
N ARG A 58 11.43 16.52 10.20
CA ARG A 58 10.71 17.45 11.06
C ARG A 58 11.04 17.23 12.54
N ALA A 59 11.07 16.00 13.01
CA ALA A 59 11.45 15.66 14.38
C ALA A 59 12.89 16.11 14.69
N ALA A 60 13.83 15.83 13.79
CA ALA A 60 15.23 16.26 13.93
C ALA A 60 15.37 17.79 13.91
N SER A 61 14.63 18.48 13.04
CA SER A 61 14.59 19.95 12.98
C SER A 61 14.10 20.57 14.30
N ILE A 62 13.02 20.02 14.89
CA ILE A 62 12.52 20.47 16.20
C ILE A 62 13.59 20.25 17.28
N CYS A 63 14.25 19.09 17.30
CA CYS A 63 15.33 18.81 18.26
C CYS A 63 16.45 19.85 18.18
N SER A 64 16.89 20.18 16.98
CA SER A 64 17.92 21.21 16.76
C SER A 64 17.49 22.59 17.28
N GLN A 65 16.26 23.00 16.96
CA GLN A 65 15.71 24.31 17.36
C GLN A 65 15.50 24.43 18.87
N THR A 66 15.06 23.36 19.53
CA THR A 66 14.69 23.36 20.95
C THR A 66 15.77 22.79 21.86
N LYS A 67 16.89 22.36 21.32
CA LYS A 67 17.97 21.61 22.02
C LYS A 67 17.40 20.39 22.77
N SER A 68 16.46 19.72 22.16
CA SER A 68 15.85 18.48 22.66
C SER A 68 16.53 17.25 22.06
N ASN A 69 16.32 16.10 22.71
CA ASN A 69 16.80 14.82 22.23
C ASN A 69 15.72 14.13 21.37
N ILE A 70 16.13 13.42 20.32
CA ILE A 70 15.24 12.57 19.52
C ILE A 70 15.24 11.13 20.05
N VAL A 71 14.06 10.54 20.14
CA VAL A 71 13.86 9.12 20.50
C VAL A 71 13.01 8.45 19.43
N PRO A 72 13.64 7.76 18.48
CA PRO A 72 12.94 6.95 17.50
C PRO A 72 12.26 5.73 18.14
N VAL A 73 11.01 5.47 17.77
CA VAL A 73 10.18 4.39 18.32
C VAL A 73 9.49 3.64 17.20
N PHE A 74 9.43 2.32 17.28
CA PHE A 74 8.61 1.46 16.43
C PHE A 74 7.87 0.42 17.28
N CYS A 75 6.60 0.15 16.93
CA CYS A 75 5.78 -0.85 17.60
C CYS A 75 5.28 -1.90 16.59
N PHE A 76 5.57 -3.15 16.84
CA PHE A 76 4.81 -4.25 16.26
C PHE A 76 3.50 -4.37 17.05
N ASP A 77 2.39 -4.03 16.43
CA ASP A 77 1.09 -3.96 17.10
C ASP A 77 0.42 -5.35 17.12
N PRO A 78 0.11 -5.93 18.29
CA PRO A 78 -0.50 -7.26 18.38
C PRO A 78 -1.85 -7.41 17.67
N ARG A 79 -2.51 -6.29 17.30
CA ARG A 79 -3.74 -6.32 16.50
C ARG A 79 -3.52 -6.71 15.04
N TYR A 80 -2.26 -6.65 14.57
CA TYR A 80 -1.90 -6.93 13.17
C TYR A 80 -0.97 -8.13 13.02
N PHE A 81 -0.25 -8.55 14.06
CA PHE A 81 0.76 -9.60 13.99
C PHE A 81 0.36 -10.81 14.82
N GLY A 82 0.78 -11.99 14.36
CA GLY A 82 0.58 -13.27 15.01
C GLY A 82 -0.64 -14.03 14.51
N ASP A 83 -0.71 -15.30 14.88
CA ASP A 83 -1.74 -16.24 14.44
C ASP A 83 -3.16 -15.86 14.93
N SER A 84 -3.28 -15.14 16.03
CA SER A 84 -4.54 -14.67 16.59
C SER A 84 -5.07 -13.38 15.96
N ALA A 85 -4.26 -12.65 15.19
CA ALA A 85 -4.63 -11.38 14.56
C ALA A 85 -5.35 -11.64 13.23
N THR A 86 -6.65 -11.92 13.29
CA THR A 86 -7.49 -12.23 12.13
C THR A 86 -8.48 -11.12 11.82
N SER A 87 -8.88 -11.03 10.55
CA SER A 87 -9.93 -10.15 10.06
C SER A 87 -11.33 -10.73 10.28
N GLU A 88 -12.36 -9.94 10.01
CA GLU A 88 -13.77 -10.42 9.99
C GLU A 88 -14.03 -11.48 8.90
N PHE A 89 -13.19 -11.59 7.89
CA PHE A 89 -13.28 -12.58 6.81
C PHE A 89 -12.48 -13.85 7.11
N GLY A 90 -11.74 -13.89 8.22
CA GLY A 90 -10.99 -15.05 8.69
C GLY A 90 -9.54 -15.13 8.18
N SER A 91 -9.05 -14.15 7.42
CA SER A 91 -7.65 -14.09 7.02
C SER A 91 -6.78 -13.48 8.14
N LEU A 92 -5.49 -13.82 8.18
CA LEU A 92 -4.54 -13.10 9.02
C LEU A 92 -4.44 -11.63 8.60
N LYS A 93 -4.35 -10.71 9.55
CA LYS A 93 -4.12 -9.28 9.23
C LYS A 93 -2.74 -9.06 8.59
N CYS A 94 -1.76 -9.85 8.95
CA CYS A 94 -0.42 -9.85 8.37
C CYS A 94 0.09 -11.29 8.26
N GLY A 95 0.30 -11.79 7.05
CA GLY A 95 0.88 -13.11 6.84
C GLY A 95 2.37 -13.16 7.23
N PRO A 96 2.92 -14.37 7.47
CA PRO A 96 4.26 -14.54 8.04
C PRO A 96 5.38 -14.01 7.12
N GLN A 97 5.23 -14.10 5.80
CA GLN A 97 6.22 -13.55 4.85
C GLN A 97 6.30 -12.02 4.92
N ARG A 98 5.15 -11.32 5.01
CA ARG A 98 5.15 -9.86 5.19
C ARG A 98 5.67 -9.46 6.56
N ALA A 99 5.35 -10.24 7.61
CA ALA A 99 5.88 -9.99 8.95
C ALA A 99 7.42 -10.11 8.98
N LYS A 100 8.00 -11.13 8.31
CA LYS A 100 9.45 -11.27 8.09
C LYS A 100 10.03 -10.05 7.39
N PHE A 101 9.42 -9.62 6.27
CA PHE A 101 9.88 -8.46 5.51
C PHE A 101 9.86 -7.17 6.36
N LEU A 102 8.81 -6.97 7.17
CA LEU A 102 8.73 -5.83 8.11
C LEU A 102 9.78 -5.92 9.21
N LEU A 103 9.99 -7.10 9.77
CA LEU A 103 11.02 -7.34 10.78
C LEU A 103 12.42 -6.98 10.25
N GLU A 104 12.75 -7.47 9.05
CA GLU A 104 14.01 -7.13 8.36
C GLU A 104 14.11 -5.61 8.14
N SER A 105 13.00 -4.94 7.76
CA SER A 105 12.97 -3.50 7.52
C SER A 105 13.23 -2.69 8.79
N VAL A 106 12.66 -3.10 9.91
CA VAL A 106 12.87 -2.45 11.21
C VAL A 106 14.30 -2.66 11.71
N LEU A 107 14.88 -3.85 11.49
CA LEU A 107 16.27 -4.13 11.85
C LEU A 107 17.27 -3.35 11.01
N ASP A 108 17.01 -3.18 9.71
CA ASP A 108 17.82 -2.35 8.82
C ASP A 108 17.75 -0.86 9.22
N LEU A 109 16.53 -0.35 9.52
CA LEU A 109 16.33 1.00 10.04
C LEU A 109 17.09 1.22 11.36
N ARG A 110 17.01 0.26 12.31
CA ARG A 110 17.78 0.33 13.56
C ARG A 110 19.28 0.41 13.31
N LYS A 111 19.80 -0.42 12.39
CA LYS A 111 21.21 -0.40 11.98
C LYS A 111 21.60 0.96 11.42
N SER A 112 20.78 1.54 10.57
CA SER A 112 21.01 2.85 9.96
C SER A 112 20.99 3.98 10.99
N LEU A 113 20.07 3.94 11.97
CA LEU A 113 20.02 4.88 13.09
C LEU A 113 21.26 4.76 13.99
N LYS A 114 21.69 3.53 14.31
CA LYS A 114 22.93 3.31 15.09
C LYS A 114 24.17 3.88 14.40
N ALA A 115 24.27 3.73 13.09
CA ALA A 115 25.36 4.31 12.31
C ALA A 115 25.38 5.86 12.34
N LYS A 116 24.25 6.49 12.71
CA LYS A 116 24.09 7.93 12.92
C LYS A 116 24.19 8.35 14.39
N GLY A 117 24.58 7.44 15.28
CA GLY A 117 24.69 7.72 16.73
C GLY A 117 23.35 7.76 17.47
N SER A 118 22.27 7.29 16.82
CA SER A 118 20.93 7.19 17.42
C SER A 118 20.57 5.73 17.77
N GLU A 119 19.38 5.51 18.33
CA GLU A 119 18.87 4.19 18.65
C GLU A 119 17.38 4.12 18.29
N LEU A 120 16.88 2.92 17.96
CA LEU A 120 15.46 2.65 17.77
C LEU A 120 14.90 1.82 18.92
N LEU A 121 13.95 2.38 19.65
CA LEU A 121 13.19 1.60 20.63
C LEU A 121 12.16 0.76 19.89
N VAL A 122 12.19 -0.55 20.10
CA VAL A 122 11.24 -1.49 19.48
C VAL A 122 10.42 -2.18 20.55
N ALA A 123 9.12 -2.29 20.34
CA ALA A 123 8.22 -3.02 21.21
C ALA A 123 7.28 -3.93 20.41
N TYR A 124 6.86 -5.03 21.00
CA TYR A 124 5.67 -5.77 20.60
C TYR A 124 4.56 -5.37 21.55
N ALA A 125 3.87 -4.31 21.20
CA ALA A 125 2.82 -3.66 22.01
C ALA A 125 1.96 -2.74 21.14
N ARG A 126 0.77 -2.41 21.65
CA ARG A 126 -0.04 -1.35 21.05
C ARG A 126 0.71 -0.02 21.13
N PRO A 127 0.82 0.76 20.05
CA PRO A 127 1.54 2.03 20.05
C PRO A 127 1.06 3.00 21.14
N GLU A 128 -0.25 3.10 21.34
CA GLU A 128 -0.83 3.95 22.37
C GLU A 128 -0.41 3.55 23.79
N ASP A 129 -0.28 2.27 24.07
CA ASP A 129 0.10 1.79 25.41
C ASP A 129 1.60 1.99 25.66
N PHE A 130 2.44 1.62 24.69
CA PHE A 130 3.90 1.75 24.82
C PHE A 130 4.35 3.22 24.87
N LEU A 131 3.80 4.08 24.02
CA LEU A 131 4.11 5.51 24.04
C LEU A 131 3.64 6.19 25.32
N ALA A 132 2.54 5.75 25.93
CA ALA A 132 2.11 6.23 27.25
C ALA A 132 3.11 5.81 28.36
N GLU A 133 3.62 4.59 28.32
CA GLU A 133 4.63 4.11 29.28
C GLU A 133 5.94 4.90 29.13
N LEU A 134 6.37 5.18 27.90
CA LEU A 134 7.54 6.02 27.64
C LEU A 134 7.34 7.46 28.14
N GLU A 135 6.17 8.07 27.92
CA GLU A 135 5.83 9.41 28.38
C GLU A 135 5.87 9.50 29.92
N ILE A 136 5.28 8.55 30.61
CA ILE A 136 5.31 8.46 32.09
C ILE A 136 6.76 8.36 32.61
N THR A 137 7.62 7.61 31.92
CA THR A 137 9.02 7.41 32.31
C THR A 137 9.82 8.71 32.28
N VAL A 138 9.44 9.66 31.44
CA VAL A 138 10.13 10.95 31.26
C VAL A 138 9.27 12.16 31.63
N LYS A 139 8.26 11.99 32.48
CA LYS A 139 7.25 13.00 32.86
C LYS A 139 7.82 14.35 33.34
N ASP A 140 9.06 14.36 33.84
CA ASP A 140 9.73 15.57 34.32
C ASP A 140 10.40 16.38 33.18
N ARG A 141 10.29 15.92 31.95
CA ARG A 141 10.82 16.55 30.75
C ARG A 141 9.68 17.08 29.85
N ARG A 142 9.99 18.08 29.05
CA ARG A 142 9.06 18.49 27.97
C ARG A 142 9.10 17.44 26.87
N THR A 143 7.95 16.96 26.47
CA THR A 143 7.81 15.93 25.44
C THR A 143 6.97 16.40 24.27
N LYS A 144 7.24 15.82 23.10
CA LYS A 144 6.44 15.94 21.88
C LYS A 144 6.52 14.64 21.10
N VAL A 145 5.43 14.25 20.45
CA VAL A 145 5.44 13.16 19.46
C VAL A 145 5.30 13.70 18.05
N VAL A 146 6.11 13.19 17.12
CA VAL A 146 6.08 13.50 15.68
C VAL A 146 5.97 12.19 14.91
N PHE A 147 5.06 12.11 13.95
CA PHE A 147 4.84 10.90 13.15
C PHE A 147 4.20 11.24 11.79
N GLN A 148 4.30 10.28 10.84
CA GLN A 148 3.66 10.38 9.54
C GLN A 148 2.15 10.28 9.67
N ASP A 149 1.42 11.19 9.01
CA ASP A 149 -0.05 11.18 8.95
C ASP A 149 -0.56 10.08 8.01
N GLU A 150 -1.56 9.33 8.47
CA GLU A 150 -2.21 8.27 7.72
C GLU A 150 -3.66 8.61 7.39
N VAL A 151 -4.21 7.93 6.38
CA VAL A 151 -5.50 8.32 5.80
C VAL A 151 -6.63 7.32 6.06
N CYS A 152 -6.31 6.08 6.42
CA CYS A 152 -7.31 5.04 6.59
C CYS A 152 -7.79 4.89 8.04
N THR A 153 -8.92 4.23 8.22
CA THR A 153 -9.72 4.28 9.46
C THR A 153 -8.99 3.69 10.66
N GLU A 154 -8.35 2.52 10.52
CA GLU A 154 -7.67 1.84 11.63
C GLU A 154 -6.44 2.64 12.08
N GLU A 155 -5.62 3.10 11.13
CA GLU A 155 -4.42 3.89 11.38
C GLU A 155 -4.76 5.21 12.06
N ARG A 156 -5.79 5.91 11.59
CA ARG A 156 -6.25 7.17 12.18
C ARG A 156 -6.83 6.98 13.58
N ALA A 157 -7.48 5.85 13.85
CA ALA A 157 -7.98 5.54 15.20
C ALA A 157 -6.81 5.38 16.20
N ILE A 158 -5.71 4.75 15.78
CA ILE A 158 -4.49 4.61 16.60
C ILE A 158 -3.83 5.97 16.81
N GLU A 159 -3.69 6.77 15.74
CA GLU A 159 -3.14 8.13 15.83
C GLU A 159 -3.93 9.02 16.79
N PHE A 160 -5.25 8.92 16.77
CA PHE A 160 -6.10 9.66 17.69
C PHE A 160 -5.82 9.29 19.15
N LYS A 161 -5.63 8.00 19.47
CA LYS A 161 -5.27 7.54 20.81
C LYS A 161 -3.88 8.03 21.22
N VAL A 162 -2.86 7.86 20.35
CA VAL A 162 -1.50 8.37 20.58
C VAL A 162 -1.52 9.88 20.78
N SER A 163 -2.30 10.61 19.98
CA SER A 163 -2.42 12.06 20.06
C SER A 163 -2.99 12.58 21.38
N LYS A 164 -3.66 11.74 22.17
CA LYS A 164 -4.20 12.10 23.49
C LYS A 164 -3.18 11.96 24.62
N ILE A 165 -2.10 11.20 24.41
CA ILE A 165 -1.07 10.93 25.42
C ILE A 165 -0.19 12.18 25.60
N PHE A 166 0.20 12.81 24.49
CA PHE A 166 1.15 13.93 24.51
C PHE A 166 0.44 15.28 24.50
N GLY A 167 0.90 16.18 25.36
CA GLY A 167 0.46 17.59 25.36
C GLY A 167 0.85 18.33 24.07
N SER A 168 1.93 17.89 23.41
CA SER A 168 2.39 18.42 22.12
C SER A 168 2.58 17.29 21.11
N LYS A 169 2.00 17.45 19.93
CA LYS A 169 2.03 16.47 18.85
C LYS A 169 2.12 17.15 17.50
N GLU A 170 2.69 16.46 16.53
CA GLU A 170 2.74 16.93 15.15
C GLU A 170 2.60 15.75 14.18
N LYS A 171 1.65 15.86 13.28
CA LYS A 171 1.45 14.96 12.16
C LYS A 171 2.08 15.56 10.93
N VAL A 172 2.78 14.77 10.15
CA VAL A 172 3.50 15.23 8.96
C VAL A 172 3.06 14.41 7.77
N TRP A 173 2.63 15.07 6.71
CA TRP A 173 2.33 14.41 5.44
C TRP A 173 3.62 13.82 4.84
N GLY A 174 3.54 12.68 4.17
CA GLY A 174 4.71 12.05 3.56
C GLY A 174 4.39 10.82 2.75
N SER A 175 5.46 10.24 2.18
CA SER A 175 5.40 9.04 1.35
C SER A 175 4.53 9.17 0.09
N THR A 176 4.44 10.38 -0.47
CA THR A 176 3.79 10.72 -1.75
C THR A 176 4.75 11.49 -2.66
N LEU A 177 4.42 11.62 -3.94
CA LEU A 177 5.14 12.49 -4.87
C LEU A 177 4.84 13.97 -4.57
N TYR A 178 3.56 14.27 -4.27
CA TYR A 178 3.07 15.63 -4.04
C TYR A 178 2.68 15.83 -2.58
N GLU A 179 2.91 17.03 -2.08
CA GLU A 179 2.43 17.45 -0.77
C GLU A 179 0.91 17.69 -0.81
N LEU A 180 0.22 17.40 0.30
CA LEU A 180 -1.24 17.49 0.38
C LEU A 180 -1.75 18.93 0.19
N ASP A 181 -1.03 19.90 0.74
CA ASP A 181 -1.38 21.33 0.69
C ASP A 181 -1.03 22.01 -0.64
N GLU A 182 -0.26 21.32 -1.51
CA GLU A 182 0.11 21.83 -2.84
C GLU A 182 -0.74 21.26 -3.97
N ILE A 183 -1.54 20.21 -3.72
CA ILE A 183 -2.41 19.68 -4.76
C ILE A 183 -3.57 20.65 -5.04
N PRO A 184 -4.00 20.81 -6.32
CA PRO A 184 -4.94 21.85 -6.72
C PRO A 184 -6.40 21.46 -6.47
N TYR A 185 -6.71 21.05 -5.25
CA TYR A 185 -8.03 20.63 -4.77
C TYR A 185 -8.35 21.31 -3.44
N ASP A 186 -9.62 21.28 -3.04
CA ASP A 186 -10.06 21.83 -1.76
C ASP A 186 -9.42 21.05 -0.60
N GLU A 187 -9.30 21.69 0.58
CA GLU A 187 -8.71 21.07 1.78
C GLU A 187 -9.36 19.72 2.16
N ASP A 188 -10.68 19.61 1.97
CA ASP A 188 -11.46 18.39 2.22
C ASP A 188 -11.46 17.42 1.03
N LEU A 189 -10.78 17.74 -0.06
CA LEU A 189 -10.72 16.97 -1.31
C LEU A 189 -12.09 16.68 -1.95
N HIS A 190 -13.15 17.44 -1.65
CA HIS A 190 -14.48 17.21 -2.22
C HIS A 190 -14.49 17.28 -3.74
N ASP A 191 -13.68 18.17 -4.33
CA ASP A 191 -13.53 18.33 -5.78
C ASP A 191 -12.50 17.38 -6.42
N LEU A 192 -11.85 16.50 -5.64
CA LEU A 192 -10.97 15.45 -6.18
C LEU A 192 -11.79 14.50 -7.07
N PRO A 193 -11.41 14.27 -8.35
CA PRO A 193 -12.16 13.39 -9.21
C PRO A 193 -12.07 11.92 -8.78
N ASP A 194 -13.19 11.18 -8.89
CA ASP A 194 -13.24 9.74 -8.60
C ASP A 194 -12.68 8.87 -9.76
N SER A 195 -11.91 9.49 -10.64
CA SER A 195 -11.19 8.82 -11.71
C SER A 195 -9.79 9.40 -11.89
N PHE A 196 -8.83 8.55 -12.16
CA PHE A 196 -7.41 8.89 -12.19
C PHE A 196 -7.01 9.90 -13.26
N THR A 197 -7.54 9.78 -14.49
CA THR A 197 -7.08 10.61 -15.62
C THR A 197 -7.27 12.12 -15.39
N PRO A 198 -8.43 12.62 -14.92
CA PRO A 198 -8.58 14.04 -14.58
C PRO A 198 -7.64 14.48 -13.44
N PHE A 199 -7.48 13.65 -12.40
CA PHE A 199 -6.53 13.89 -11.31
C PHE A 199 -5.11 14.10 -11.88
N ARG A 200 -4.58 13.09 -12.57
CA ARG A 200 -3.25 13.14 -13.17
C ARG A 200 -3.03 14.40 -14.01
N ASN A 201 -3.95 14.68 -14.93
CA ASN A 201 -3.81 15.85 -15.83
C ASN A 201 -3.75 17.18 -15.07
N LYS A 202 -4.47 17.29 -13.94
CA LYS A 202 -4.51 18.50 -13.13
C LYS A 202 -3.23 18.67 -12.31
N VAL A 203 -2.74 17.58 -11.64
CA VAL A 203 -1.52 17.65 -10.83
C VAL A 203 -0.25 17.77 -11.66
N GLU A 204 -0.10 17.02 -12.75
CA GLU A 204 1.05 17.15 -13.66
C GLU A 204 1.18 18.58 -14.24
N LYS A 205 0.05 19.27 -14.42
CA LYS A 205 0.05 20.64 -14.93
C LYS A 205 0.38 21.69 -13.87
N LYS A 206 -0.06 21.47 -12.62
CA LYS A 206 -0.07 22.52 -11.59
C LYS A 206 0.96 22.31 -10.47
N CYS A 207 1.30 21.05 -10.17
CA CYS A 207 2.18 20.70 -9.06
C CYS A 207 3.60 20.37 -9.53
N THR A 208 4.54 20.43 -8.60
CA THR A 208 5.96 20.09 -8.81
C THR A 208 6.36 18.98 -7.84
N ILE A 209 7.13 17.99 -8.29
CA ILE A 209 7.71 16.98 -7.42
C ILE A 209 9.00 17.57 -6.83
N HIS A 210 9.02 17.74 -5.50
CA HIS A 210 10.18 18.27 -4.80
C HIS A 210 11.34 17.29 -4.75
N LYS A 211 12.56 17.83 -4.66
CA LYS A 211 13.75 17.01 -4.44
C LYS A 211 13.64 16.23 -3.12
N PRO A 212 14.19 15.01 -3.10
CA PRO A 212 14.24 14.24 -1.87
C PRO A 212 15.01 14.96 -0.76
N LEU A 213 14.48 14.93 0.45
CA LEU A 213 15.14 15.46 1.64
C LEU A 213 16.42 14.67 1.93
N GLN A 214 17.43 15.37 2.44
CA GLN A 214 18.65 14.74 2.90
C GLN A 214 18.45 14.10 4.27
N VAL A 215 19.16 13.00 4.52
CA VAL A 215 19.17 12.40 5.86
C VAL A 215 19.73 13.39 6.87
N PRO A 216 19.05 13.66 8.00
CA PRO A 216 19.57 14.53 9.05
C PRO A 216 20.97 14.08 9.51
N LYS A 217 21.90 15.05 9.65
CA LYS A 217 23.29 14.76 9.98
C LYS A 217 23.50 14.54 11.47
N ASP A 218 22.89 15.40 12.27
CA ASP A 218 23.10 15.45 13.72
C ASP A 218 21.84 14.96 14.43
N LEU A 219 21.93 13.78 15.02
CA LEU A 219 20.85 13.21 15.84
C LEU A 219 21.29 13.20 17.30
N THR A 220 20.79 14.14 18.08
CA THR A 220 21.06 14.16 19.52
C THR A 220 20.14 13.18 20.23
N VAL A 221 20.70 12.15 20.84
CA VAL A 221 19.94 11.16 21.63
C VAL A 221 20.13 11.40 23.11
N PRO A 222 19.14 11.09 23.99
CA PRO A 222 19.29 11.19 25.41
C PRO A 222 20.31 10.16 25.92
N SER A 223 21.03 10.50 27.00
CA SER A 223 21.65 9.45 27.80
C SER A 223 20.58 8.49 28.28
N LEU A 224 20.81 7.21 28.13
CA LEU A 224 19.91 6.16 28.61
C LEU A 224 20.14 5.81 30.11
N ASP A 225 21.05 6.54 30.79
CA ASP A 225 21.32 6.29 32.21
C ASP A 225 20.08 6.60 33.05
N GLY A 226 19.70 5.65 33.89
CA GLY A 226 18.46 5.74 34.68
C GLY A 226 17.16 5.50 33.92
N LEU A 227 17.22 5.20 32.62
CA LEU A 227 16.05 4.90 31.77
C LEU A 227 16.02 3.41 31.39
N ASP A 228 15.76 2.53 32.37
CA ASP A 228 15.84 1.06 32.17
C ASP A 228 14.82 0.56 31.12
N LEU A 229 13.65 1.18 31.05
CA LEU A 229 12.66 0.90 30.00
C LEU A 229 13.25 1.16 28.61
N PHE A 230 13.91 2.29 28.41
CA PHE A 230 14.54 2.62 27.13
C PHE A 230 15.66 1.64 26.79
N LYS A 231 16.51 1.29 27.77
CA LYS A 231 17.57 0.29 27.59
C LYS A 231 17.02 -1.08 27.19
N LYS A 232 15.91 -1.51 27.80
CA LYS A 232 15.23 -2.77 27.48
C LYS A 232 14.80 -2.77 26.01
N HIS A 233 14.08 -1.74 25.56
CA HIS A 233 13.53 -1.69 24.21
C HIS A 233 14.56 -1.33 23.12
N ALA A 234 15.65 -0.67 23.47
CA ALA A 234 16.82 -0.49 22.60
C ALA A 234 17.54 -1.82 22.30
N LYS A 235 17.49 -2.78 23.22
CA LYS A 235 18.10 -4.12 23.05
C LYS A 235 17.14 -5.16 22.48
N PHE A 236 15.83 -4.95 22.63
CA PHE A 236 14.82 -5.91 22.19
C PHE A 236 14.87 -6.07 20.67
N THR A 237 15.13 -7.28 20.21
CA THR A 237 15.13 -7.68 18.80
C THR A 237 14.09 -8.77 18.63
N PRO A 238 12.87 -8.42 18.19
CA PRO A 238 11.80 -9.39 18.06
C PRO A 238 12.11 -10.43 16.97
N THR A 239 11.60 -11.63 17.16
CA THR A 239 11.55 -12.72 16.18
C THR A 239 10.11 -12.92 15.72
N LEU A 240 9.88 -13.73 14.69
CA LEU A 240 8.51 -14.09 14.27
C LEU A 240 7.78 -14.87 15.39
N GLU A 241 8.51 -15.65 16.21
CA GLU A 241 7.94 -16.32 17.38
C GLU A 241 7.48 -15.32 18.44
N ASP A 242 8.28 -14.28 18.73
CA ASP A 242 7.88 -13.19 19.64
C ASP A 242 6.65 -12.44 19.15
N LEU A 243 6.44 -12.37 17.83
CA LEU A 243 5.27 -11.76 17.21
C LEU A 243 4.03 -12.70 17.19
N GLY A 244 4.16 -13.92 17.67
CA GLY A 244 3.04 -14.86 17.83
C GLY A 244 2.74 -15.74 16.61
N TYR A 245 3.70 -15.95 15.69
CA TYR A 245 3.55 -16.89 14.58
C TYR A 245 3.91 -18.30 14.99
N THR A 246 3.21 -19.31 14.38
CA THR A 246 3.48 -20.72 14.62
C THR A 246 4.79 -21.17 13.96
N LYS A 247 5.33 -22.31 14.39
CA LYS A 247 6.57 -22.87 13.79
C LYS A 247 6.41 -23.16 12.30
N GLU A 248 5.24 -23.61 11.88
CA GLU A 248 4.92 -23.89 10.48
C GLU A 248 4.90 -22.61 9.65
N GLN A 249 4.31 -21.53 10.19
CA GLN A 249 4.27 -20.22 9.55
C GLN A 249 5.68 -19.60 9.46
N ILE A 250 6.49 -19.75 10.51
CA ILE A 250 7.89 -19.28 10.53
C ILE A 250 8.70 -20.02 9.47
N LYS A 251 8.62 -21.35 9.44
CA LYS A 251 9.29 -22.17 8.43
C LYS A 251 8.90 -21.74 7.02
N PHE A 252 7.59 -21.58 6.77
CA PHE A 252 7.09 -21.10 5.47
C PHE A 252 7.64 -19.72 5.08
N ALA A 253 7.76 -18.79 6.03
CA ALA A 253 8.30 -17.46 5.76
C ALA A 253 9.82 -17.45 5.51
N GLU A 254 10.55 -18.40 6.09
CA GLU A 254 12.00 -18.52 5.94
C GLU A 254 12.43 -19.22 4.65
N GLU A 255 11.56 -20.06 4.08
CA GLU A 255 11.81 -20.78 2.84
C GLU A 255 11.37 -19.94 1.63
N ASP A 256 12.34 -19.45 0.85
CA ASP A 256 12.05 -18.75 -0.40
C ASP A 256 11.67 -19.75 -1.49
N ASP A 257 10.52 -19.56 -2.15
CA ASP A 257 10.15 -20.38 -3.32
C ASP A 257 11.04 -19.99 -4.52
N PRO A 258 11.81 -20.92 -5.10
CA PRO A 258 12.75 -20.63 -6.20
C PRO A 258 12.05 -20.19 -7.49
N ARG A 259 10.73 -20.37 -7.61
CA ARG A 259 9.91 -19.90 -8.73
C ARG A 259 9.57 -18.40 -8.62
N GLY A 260 9.79 -17.80 -7.45
CA GLY A 260 9.50 -16.41 -7.20
C GLY A 260 10.29 -15.46 -8.09
N VAL A 261 9.72 -14.27 -8.35
CA VAL A 261 10.35 -13.27 -9.23
C VAL A 261 11.62 -12.63 -8.64
N LEU A 262 11.71 -12.51 -7.33
CA LEU A 262 12.85 -11.99 -6.56
C LEU A 262 12.81 -12.55 -5.12
N PRO A 263 13.97 -12.78 -4.49
CA PRO A 263 14.07 -12.96 -3.05
C PRO A 263 13.95 -11.58 -2.37
N PHE A 264 12.73 -11.16 -2.05
CA PHE A 264 12.49 -9.86 -1.44
C PHE A 264 13.05 -9.80 -0.01
N LYS A 265 13.98 -8.89 0.21
CA LYS A 265 14.53 -8.59 1.53
C LYS A 265 14.06 -7.22 2.00
N GLY A 266 13.60 -7.13 3.25
CA GLY A 266 13.15 -5.87 3.84
C GLY A 266 14.28 -4.84 4.04
N GLY A 267 13.89 -3.56 4.17
CA GLY A 267 14.78 -2.47 4.54
C GLY A 267 15.15 -1.50 3.43
N GLU A 268 15.54 -0.30 3.86
CA GLU A 268 15.98 0.81 3.01
C GLU A 268 17.21 0.45 2.19
N THR A 269 18.16 -0.27 2.79
CA THR A 269 19.40 -0.70 2.13
C THR A 269 19.10 -1.57 0.91
N ALA A 270 18.22 -2.55 1.05
CA ALA A 270 17.81 -3.43 -0.05
C ALA A 270 17.00 -2.67 -1.12
N ALA A 271 16.14 -1.75 -0.70
CA ALA A 271 15.36 -0.90 -1.59
C ALA A 271 16.25 -0.04 -2.50
N LEU A 272 17.22 0.66 -1.92
CA LEU A 272 18.16 1.52 -2.66
C LEU A 272 19.07 0.70 -3.58
N ALA A 273 19.48 -0.50 -3.15
CA ALA A 273 20.24 -1.42 -3.98
C ALA A 273 19.43 -1.86 -5.21
N ARG A 274 18.13 -2.17 -5.04
CA ARG A 274 17.25 -2.52 -6.17
C ARG A 274 17.02 -1.35 -7.12
N VAL A 275 16.87 -0.13 -6.63
CA VAL A 275 16.78 1.07 -7.48
C VAL A 275 18.04 1.21 -8.34
N LYS A 276 19.22 1.09 -7.70
CA LYS A 276 20.50 1.15 -8.41
C LYS A 276 20.61 0.04 -9.46
N GLU A 277 20.32 -1.19 -9.10
CA GLU A 277 20.39 -2.35 -10.00
C GLU A 277 19.48 -2.16 -11.22
N TYR A 278 18.19 -1.83 -11.01
CA TYR A 278 17.21 -1.76 -12.09
C TYR A 278 17.44 -0.59 -13.03
N ILE A 279 17.68 0.60 -12.45
CA ILE A 279 17.79 1.85 -13.22
C ILE A 279 19.17 1.96 -13.86
N TRP A 280 20.23 1.73 -13.08
CA TRP A 280 21.60 2.11 -13.46
C TRP A 280 22.44 0.94 -13.96
N ASP A 281 22.50 -0.17 -13.21
CA ASP A 281 23.42 -1.26 -13.49
C ASP A 281 22.91 -2.12 -14.67
N LYS A 282 21.62 -2.48 -14.66
CA LYS A 282 20.96 -3.27 -15.71
C LYS A 282 20.35 -2.41 -16.83
N ASP A 283 20.25 -1.11 -16.65
CA ASP A 283 19.73 -0.17 -17.67
C ASP A 283 18.32 -0.53 -18.19
N LEU A 284 17.44 -1.03 -17.29
CA LEU A 284 16.13 -1.55 -17.65
C LEU A 284 15.04 -0.47 -17.75
N LEU A 285 15.26 0.70 -17.14
CA LEU A 285 14.26 1.77 -17.08
C LEU A 285 13.78 2.21 -18.46
N LYS A 286 14.69 2.24 -19.45
CA LYS A 286 14.38 2.65 -20.84
C LYS A 286 13.35 1.76 -21.56
N ASN A 287 13.13 0.52 -21.07
CA ASN A 287 12.26 -0.48 -21.69
C ASN A 287 11.02 -0.78 -20.81
N TYR A 288 10.88 -0.14 -19.62
CA TYR A 288 9.87 -0.48 -18.63
C TYR A 288 8.43 -0.55 -19.18
N PHE A 289 8.05 0.40 -20.05
CA PHE A 289 6.71 0.44 -20.62
C PHE A 289 6.36 -0.85 -21.39
N ASP A 290 7.31 -1.40 -22.11
CA ASP A 290 7.11 -2.55 -22.98
C ASP A 290 7.17 -3.86 -22.17
N THR A 291 8.00 -3.91 -21.12
CA THR A 291 8.26 -5.13 -20.34
C THR A 291 7.32 -5.31 -19.14
N ARG A 292 6.75 -4.25 -18.58
CA ARG A 292 6.05 -4.22 -17.28
C ARG A 292 4.86 -5.18 -17.13
N ASN A 293 4.32 -5.70 -18.22
CA ASN A 293 3.23 -6.68 -18.22
C ASN A 293 3.73 -8.13 -18.21
N GLY A 294 5.02 -8.37 -18.12
CA GLY A 294 5.59 -9.70 -17.95
C GLY A 294 5.15 -10.36 -16.64
N MET A 295 5.31 -11.69 -16.56
CA MET A 295 4.92 -12.46 -15.38
C MET A 295 6.03 -13.39 -14.88
N ILE A 296 7.11 -13.60 -15.65
CA ILE A 296 8.24 -14.46 -15.28
C ILE A 296 9.52 -13.63 -15.12
N GLY A 297 10.27 -13.92 -14.06
CA GLY A 297 11.57 -13.31 -13.75
C GLY A 297 11.47 -11.93 -13.06
N GLY A 298 12.61 -11.45 -12.58
CA GLY A 298 12.70 -10.24 -11.76
C GLY A 298 12.71 -8.94 -12.54
N ASP A 299 13.07 -8.97 -13.82
CA ASP A 299 13.50 -7.77 -14.56
C ASP A 299 12.43 -7.17 -15.48
N TYR A 300 11.28 -7.81 -15.64
CA TYR A 300 10.20 -7.27 -16.45
C TYR A 300 9.56 -5.99 -15.88
N SER A 301 9.72 -5.73 -14.58
CA SER A 301 9.29 -4.50 -13.93
C SER A 301 10.21 -4.13 -12.76
N THR A 302 10.04 -2.94 -12.20
CA THR A 302 10.90 -2.40 -11.14
C THR A 302 10.91 -3.25 -9.86
N LYS A 303 9.78 -3.86 -9.49
CA LYS A 303 9.57 -4.59 -8.23
C LYS A 303 9.71 -3.73 -6.97
N PHE A 304 9.54 -2.41 -7.08
CA PHE A 304 9.70 -1.47 -5.95
C PHE A 304 8.55 -1.51 -4.94
N ALA A 305 7.42 -2.13 -5.29
CA ALA A 305 6.18 -2.04 -4.53
C ALA A 305 6.30 -2.47 -3.06
N PRO A 306 6.99 -3.57 -2.66
CA PRO A 306 7.11 -3.94 -1.25
C PRO A 306 7.80 -2.84 -0.41
N TRP A 307 8.88 -2.26 -0.92
CA TRP A 307 9.59 -1.19 -0.21
C TRP A 307 8.85 0.14 -0.20
N LEU A 308 8.07 0.44 -1.25
CA LEU A 308 7.21 1.63 -1.29
C LEU A 308 6.04 1.50 -0.31
N ALA A 309 5.43 0.32 -0.18
CA ALA A 309 4.32 0.06 0.73
C ALA A 309 4.73 0.24 2.19
N HIS A 310 5.91 -0.27 2.56
CA HIS A 310 6.44 -0.16 3.91
C HIS A 310 7.31 1.09 4.15
N GLY A 311 7.34 1.99 3.16
CA GLY A 311 8.07 3.23 3.27
C GLY A 311 9.59 3.09 3.40
N CYS A 312 10.16 1.92 3.08
CA CYS A 312 11.60 1.72 2.95
C CYS A 312 12.19 2.46 1.74
N LEU A 313 11.33 2.85 0.79
CA LEU A 313 11.67 3.58 -0.42
C LEU A 313 10.75 4.79 -0.60
N SER A 314 11.33 5.95 -0.87
CA SER A 314 10.57 7.16 -1.17
C SER A 314 10.14 7.22 -2.64
N PRO A 315 8.87 7.57 -2.93
CA PRO A 315 8.43 7.81 -4.30
C PRO A 315 9.14 9.01 -4.94
N ARG A 316 9.46 10.08 -4.17
CA ARG A 316 10.22 11.25 -4.67
C ARG A 316 11.66 10.86 -5.02
N TYR A 317 12.27 9.98 -4.22
CA TYR A 317 13.60 9.46 -4.54
C TYR A 317 13.60 8.69 -5.87
N VAL A 318 12.62 7.81 -6.10
CA VAL A 318 12.48 7.08 -7.37
C VAL A 318 12.26 8.03 -8.53
N ALA A 319 11.38 9.02 -8.39
CA ALA A 319 11.14 10.03 -9.43
C ALA A 319 12.41 10.83 -9.75
N ASN A 320 13.19 11.21 -8.72
CA ASN A 320 14.46 11.91 -8.91
C ASN A 320 15.52 11.04 -9.62
N GLU A 321 15.60 9.75 -9.31
CA GLU A 321 16.49 8.81 -10.03
C GLU A 321 16.05 8.63 -11.49
N CYS A 322 14.73 8.57 -11.78
CA CYS A 322 14.21 8.59 -13.14
C CYS A 322 14.62 9.87 -13.88
N LYS A 323 14.52 11.04 -13.22
CA LYS A 323 14.94 12.32 -13.81
C LYS A 323 16.45 12.38 -14.10
N LYS A 324 17.28 11.95 -13.15
CA LYS A 324 18.74 11.85 -13.37
C LYS A 324 19.07 10.93 -14.54
N TYR A 325 18.34 9.83 -14.67
CA TYR A 325 18.49 8.91 -15.79
C TYR A 325 18.12 9.58 -17.12
N GLU A 326 16.99 10.31 -17.16
CA GLU A 326 16.56 11.08 -18.34
C GLU A 326 17.60 12.11 -18.77
N ASP A 327 18.18 12.82 -17.81
CA ASP A 327 19.19 13.86 -18.08
C ASP A 327 20.54 13.29 -18.55
N SER A 328 20.88 12.06 -18.15
CA SER A 328 22.18 11.46 -18.43
C SER A 328 22.17 10.41 -19.55
N ARG A 329 21.03 9.79 -19.84
CA ARG A 329 20.92 8.69 -20.81
C ARG A 329 19.82 8.91 -21.84
N VAL A 330 18.55 8.65 -21.48
CA VAL A 330 17.42 8.76 -22.40
C VAL A 330 16.12 9.12 -21.69
N ALA A 331 15.39 10.09 -22.22
CA ALA A 331 14.02 10.41 -21.84
C ALA A 331 13.05 9.81 -22.84
N ASN A 332 12.20 8.90 -22.39
CA ASN A 332 11.22 8.25 -23.25
C ASN A 332 9.92 7.90 -22.51
N LYS A 333 9.02 7.18 -23.15
CA LYS A 333 7.76 6.74 -22.56
C LYS A 333 7.96 5.84 -21.34
N SER A 334 8.98 5.00 -21.33
CA SER A 334 9.27 4.08 -20.23
C SER A 334 9.71 4.80 -18.98
N THR A 335 10.59 5.79 -19.11
CA THR A 335 11.07 6.59 -17.97
C THR A 335 9.93 7.37 -17.31
N TYR A 336 9.08 8.01 -18.11
CA TYR A 336 7.86 8.66 -17.64
C TYR A 336 6.90 7.65 -16.96
N TRP A 337 6.79 6.42 -17.50
CA TRP A 337 5.77 5.49 -17.04
C TRP A 337 6.00 4.97 -15.62
N VAL A 338 7.24 4.93 -15.14
CA VAL A 338 7.52 4.61 -13.73
C VAL A 338 6.91 5.67 -12.81
N VAL A 339 7.10 6.95 -13.11
CA VAL A 339 6.50 8.03 -12.32
C VAL A 339 4.97 8.04 -12.46
N PHE A 340 4.43 7.69 -13.63
CA PHE A 340 3.00 7.50 -13.84
C PHE A 340 2.38 6.42 -12.91
N GLU A 341 3.09 5.33 -12.65
CA GLU A 341 2.61 4.31 -11.69
C GLU A 341 2.69 4.82 -10.23
N LEU A 342 3.67 5.64 -9.89
CA LEU A 342 3.73 6.31 -8.57
C LEU A 342 2.58 7.31 -8.37
N LEU A 343 2.12 7.98 -9.44
CA LEU A 343 0.93 8.84 -9.40
C LEU A 343 -0.35 8.07 -9.07
N TRP A 344 -0.47 6.81 -9.50
CA TRP A 344 -1.60 5.94 -9.10
C TRP A 344 -1.61 5.68 -7.59
N ARG A 345 -0.43 5.49 -6.98
CA ARG A 345 -0.30 5.30 -5.53
C ARG A 345 -0.74 6.57 -4.78
N ASP A 346 -0.29 7.74 -5.21
CA ASP A 346 -0.71 9.03 -4.66
C ASP A 346 -2.22 9.22 -4.79
N TYR A 347 -2.77 8.96 -5.98
CA TYR A 347 -4.20 9.05 -6.22
C TYR A 347 -5.01 8.21 -5.23
N PHE A 348 -4.63 6.97 -4.98
CA PHE A 348 -5.35 6.13 -4.02
C PHE A 348 -5.20 6.62 -2.57
N LYS A 349 -4.10 7.24 -2.20
CA LYS A 349 -3.96 7.87 -0.87
C LYS A 349 -4.91 9.07 -0.72
N PHE A 350 -4.95 9.97 -1.69
CA PHE A 350 -5.90 11.09 -1.70
C PHE A 350 -7.36 10.63 -1.83
N PHE A 351 -7.62 9.60 -2.62
CA PHE A 351 -8.92 8.98 -2.76
C PHE A 351 -9.42 8.39 -1.42
N ALA A 352 -8.56 7.72 -0.69
CA ALA A 352 -8.88 7.20 0.64
C ALA A 352 -9.15 8.33 1.64
N LEU A 353 -8.40 9.43 1.59
CA LEU A 353 -8.63 10.60 2.43
C LEU A 353 -10.01 11.23 2.15
N LYS A 354 -10.39 11.35 0.85
CA LYS A 354 -11.70 11.87 0.43
C LYS A 354 -12.85 10.97 0.90
N HIS A 355 -12.75 9.67 0.67
CA HIS A 355 -13.89 8.75 0.82
C HIS A 355 -13.97 8.07 2.19
N GLY A 356 -12.86 8.07 2.94
CA GLY A 356 -12.78 7.48 4.27
C GLY A 356 -13.22 6.02 4.27
N SER A 357 -14.03 5.63 5.26
CA SER A 357 -14.48 4.24 5.45
C SER A 357 -15.35 3.68 4.32
N ARG A 358 -15.90 4.52 3.43
CA ARG A 358 -16.77 4.05 2.34
C ARG A 358 -16.09 3.04 1.41
N MET A 359 -14.77 3.16 1.24
CA MET A 359 -14.00 2.24 0.39
C MET A 359 -13.94 0.80 0.93
N PHE A 360 -14.35 0.55 2.17
CA PHE A 360 -14.36 -0.78 2.81
C PHE A 360 -15.75 -1.43 2.83
N PHE A 361 -16.81 -0.70 2.44
CA PHE A 361 -18.16 -1.23 2.43
C PHE A 361 -18.50 -1.99 1.14
N PRO A 362 -19.42 -2.97 1.19
CA PRO A 362 -19.72 -3.81 0.01
C PRO A 362 -20.22 -3.02 -1.19
N GLY A 363 -20.91 -1.89 -0.97
CA GLY A 363 -21.41 -0.96 -2.00
C GLY A 363 -20.37 0.08 -2.45
N GLY A 364 -19.18 0.08 -1.84
CA GLY A 364 -18.08 1.02 -2.14
C GLY A 364 -18.47 2.49 -2.00
N ILE A 365 -17.71 3.37 -2.67
CA ILE A 365 -17.91 4.82 -2.58
C ILE A 365 -19.22 5.30 -3.22
N ILE A 366 -19.79 4.53 -4.14
CA ILE A 366 -21.06 4.86 -4.80
C ILE A 366 -22.30 4.39 -4.03
N ASN A 367 -22.07 3.74 -2.89
CA ASN A 367 -23.14 3.18 -2.05
C ASN A 367 -24.11 2.30 -2.88
N SER A 368 -23.53 1.41 -3.70
CA SER A 368 -24.31 0.50 -4.55
C SER A 368 -25.12 -0.48 -3.72
N ASP A 369 -26.34 -0.75 -4.14
CA ASP A 369 -27.24 -1.78 -3.60
C ASP A 369 -27.00 -3.17 -4.20
N LYS A 370 -25.92 -3.35 -4.97
CA LYS A 370 -25.56 -4.62 -5.59
C LYS A 370 -25.46 -5.72 -4.54
N SER A 371 -26.27 -6.77 -4.70
CA SER A 371 -26.15 -7.98 -3.90
C SER A 371 -25.02 -8.86 -4.40
N TRP A 372 -24.10 -9.19 -3.51
CA TRP A 372 -23.01 -10.11 -3.75
C TRP A 372 -23.41 -11.53 -3.37
N LYS A 373 -22.96 -12.51 -4.16
CA LYS A 373 -23.11 -13.92 -3.79
C LYS A 373 -22.13 -14.29 -2.69
N HIS A 374 -22.51 -15.27 -1.90
CA HIS A 374 -21.65 -15.84 -0.87
C HIS A 374 -21.60 -17.37 -1.03
N TYR A 375 -20.64 -17.82 -1.81
CA TYR A 375 -20.35 -19.24 -2.01
C TYR A 375 -18.93 -19.54 -1.50
N PRO A 376 -18.77 -19.97 -0.23
CA PRO A 376 -17.47 -20.20 0.39
C PRO A 376 -16.57 -21.14 -0.42
N LYS A 377 -17.14 -22.19 -1.03
CA LYS A 377 -16.39 -23.12 -1.90
C LYS A 377 -15.75 -22.44 -3.11
N ASN A 378 -16.42 -21.45 -3.71
CA ASN A 378 -15.85 -20.70 -4.84
C ASN A 378 -14.74 -19.75 -4.39
N VAL A 379 -14.91 -19.09 -3.26
CA VAL A 379 -13.88 -18.24 -2.66
C VAL A 379 -12.65 -19.09 -2.30
N GLN A 380 -12.87 -20.24 -1.66
CA GLN A 380 -11.78 -21.14 -1.31
C GLN A 380 -11.04 -21.69 -2.54
N ALA A 381 -11.77 -22.12 -3.59
CA ALA A 381 -11.16 -22.56 -4.83
C ALA A 381 -10.35 -21.45 -5.50
N TRP A 382 -10.80 -20.19 -5.42
CA TRP A 382 -10.06 -19.03 -5.90
C TRP A 382 -8.78 -18.80 -5.08
N ILE A 383 -8.87 -18.83 -3.74
CA ILE A 383 -7.70 -18.70 -2.84
C ILE A 383 -6.67 -19.79 -3.13
N GLU A 384 -7.09 -21.04 -3.30
CA GLU A 384 -6.21 -22.19 -3.51
C GLU A 384 -5.67 -22.31 -4.96
N GLY A 385 -6.09 -21.44 -5.89
CA GLY A 385 -5.73 -21.57 -7.30
C GLY A 385 -6.23 -22.89 -7.91
N LYS A 386 -7.51 -23.19 -7.67
CA LYS A 386 -8.23 -24.39 -8.13
C LYS A 386 -9.54 -24.04 -8.83
N THR A 387 -9.56 -22.95 -9.58
CA THR A 387 -10.77 -22.48 -10.27
C THR A 387 -11.02 -23.20 -11.60
N GLY A 388 -10.04 -23.91 -12.12
CA GLY A 388 -10.05 -24.48 -13.46
C GLY A 388 -9.75 -23.46 -14.56
N PHE A 389 -9.37 -22.21 -14.21
CA PHE A 389 -8.90 -21.17 -15.13
C PHE A 389 -7.40 -20.98 -14.95
N PRO A 390 -6.55 -21.52 -15.86
CA PRO A 390 -5.11 -21.63 -15.63
C PRO A 390 -4.42 -20.30 -15.29
N LEU A 391 -4.77 -19.20 -15.94
CA LEU A 391 -4.17 -17.90 -15.61
C LEU A 391 -4.53 -17.42 -14.20
N VAL A 392 -5.77 -17.64 -13.75
CA VAL A 392 -6.21 -17.30 -12.38
C VAL A 392 -5.48 -18.17 -11.38
N ASP A 393 -5.48 -19.49 -11.60
CA ASP A 393 -4.90 -20.47 -10.69
C ASP A 393 -3.38 -20.27 -10.53
N ALA A 394 -2.67 -20.04 -11.63
CA ALA A 394 -1.23 -19.75 -11.60
C ALA A 394 -0.91 -18.50 -10.78
N ASN A 395 -1.66 -17.40 -10.98
CA ASN A 395 -1.47 -16.17 -10.24
C ASN A 395 -1.77 -16.32 -8.74
N MET A 396 -2.82 -17.06 -8.38
CA MET A 396 -3.16 -17.29 -6.97
C MET A 396 -2.14 -18.19 -6.28
N ARG A 397 -1.55 -19.18 -6.98
CA ARG A 397 -0.47 -20.02 -6.43
C ARG A 397 0.84 -19.24 -6.31
N GLU A 398 1.19 -18.37 -7.28
CA GLU A 398 2.32 -17.45 -7.13
C GLU A 398 2.16 -16.59 -5.89
N LEU A 399 0.98 -15.96 -5.72
CA LEU A 399 0.67 -15.12 -4.57
C LEU A 399 0.81 -15.87 -3.25
N ALA A 400 0.20 -17.06 -3.15
CA ALA A 400 0.24 -17.88 -1.95
C ALA A 400 1.67 -18.31 -1.57
N ALA A 401 2.50 -18.64 -2.58
CA ALA A 401 3.87 -19.12 -2.35
C ALA A 401 4.87 -18.01 -2.05
N THR A 402 4.69 -16.82 -2.62
CA THR A 402 5.74 -15.78 -2.63
C THR A 402 5.33 -14.45 -2.00
N GLY A 403 4.05 -14.26 -1.70
CA GLY A 403 3.51 -12.95 -1.28
C GLY A 403 3.53 -11.89 -2.39
N PHE A 404 3.81 -12.27 -3.63
CA PHE A 404 3.87 -11.36 -4.78
C PHE A 404 2.96 -11.82 -5.93
N MET A 405 2.46 -10.88 -6.68
CA MET A 405 1.73 -11.10 -7.93
C MET A 405 1.94 -9.91 -8.86
N SER A 406 2.12 -10.18 -10.16
CA SER A 406 2.24 -9.11 -11.16
C SER A 406 0.98 -8.24 -11.21
N ASN A 407 1.13 -6.96 -11.62
CA ASN A 407 -0.03 -6.07 -11.81
C ASN A 407 -1.08 -6.67 -12.75
N ARG A 408 -0.64 -7.35 -13.80
CA ARG A 408 -1.54 -8.02 -14.75
C ARG A 408 -2.31 -9.16 -14.09
N GLY A 409 -1.64 -9.96 -13.27
CA GLY A 409 -2.26 -11.01 -12.47
C GLY A 409 -3.37 -10.46 -11.57
N ARG A 410 -3.08 -9.43 -10.77
CA ARG A 410 -4.05 -8.81 -9.84
C ARG A 410 -5.32 -8.37 -10.53
N GLN A 411 -5.22 -7.73 -11.70
CA GLN A 411 -6.38 -7.31 -12.49
C GLN A 411 -7.24 -8.49 -12.93
N ASN A 412 -6.61 -9.59 -13.36
CA ASN A 412 -7.33 -10.78 -13.82
C ASN A 412 -8.03 -11.51 -12.67
N VAL A 413 -7.33 -11.77 -11.56
CA VAL A 413 -7.91 -12.53 -10.44
C VAL A 413 -8.99 -11.72 -9.70
N ALA A 414 -8.86 -10.39 -9.62
CA ALA A 414 -9.88 -9.52 -9.04
C ALA A 414 -11.14 -9.44 -9.91
N SER A 415 -10.98 -9.26 -11.23
CA SER A 415 -12.09 -9.32 -12.17
C SER A 415 -12.81 -10.67 -12.12
N PHE A 416 -12.06 -11.78 -12.02
CA PHE A 416 -12.64 -13.10 -11.95
C PHE A 416 -13.49 -13.30 -10.70
N LEU A 417 -12.95 -12.99 -9.50
CA LEU A 417 -13.69 -13.12 -8.25
C LEU A 417 -14.95 -12.25 -8.22
N ALA A 418 -14.82 -10.96 -8.54
CA ALA A 418 -15.90 -9.99 -8.38
C ALA A 418 -16.93 -10.04 -9.51
N LEU A 419 -16.53 -10.33 -10.75
CA LEU A 419 -17.39 -10.18 -11.93
C LEU A 419 -17.78 -11.50 -12.60
N GLU A 420 -16.90 -12.53 -12.59
CA GLU A 420 -17.24 -13.85 -13.12
C GLU A 420 -17.95 -14.69 -12.05
N LEU A 421 -17.36 -14.80 -10.86
CA LEU A 421 -17.96 -15.54 -9.74
C LEU A 421 -19.02 -14.74 -9.00
N ASN A 422 -19.06 -13.42 -9.18
CA ASN A 422 -19.93 -12.47 -8.46
C ASN A 422 -19.88 -12.65 -6.93
N GLN A 423 -18.69 -12.98 -6.39
CA GLN A 423 -18.46 -13.04 -4.95
C GLN A 423 -18.21 -11.64 -4.39
N ASP A 424 -18.47 -11.45 -3.09
CA ASP A 424 -18.11 -10.19 -2.43
C ASP A 424 -16.60 -9.94 -2.59
N TRP A 425 -16.28 -8.83 -3.25
CA TRP A 425 -14.92 -8.44 -3.58
C TRP A 425 -14.03 -8.24 -2.35
N ARG A 426 -14.63 -8.00 -1.18
CA ARG A 426 -13.92 -7.79 0.07
C ARG A 426 -13.19 -9.04 0.54
N TYR A 427 -13.66 -10.26 0.22
CA TYR A 427 -12.89 -11.49 0.44
C TYR A 427 -11.54 -11.47 -0.27
N GLY A 428 -11.52 -10.94 -1.49
CA GLY A 428 -10.28 -10.82 -2.24
C GLY A 428 -9.37 -9.73 -1.69
N ALA A 429 -9.93 -8.58 -1.30
CA ALA A 429 -9.18 -7.49 -0.68
C ALA A 429 -8.54 -7.93 0.64
N ASP A 430 -9.27 -8.66 1.46
CA ASP A 430 -8.85 -9.22 2.73
C ASP A 430 -7.76 -10.29 2.57
N TYR A 431 -7.94 -11.23 1.64
CA TYR A 431 -6.91 -12.22 1.35
C TYR A 431 -5.61 -11.57 0.85
N PHE A 432 -5.71 -10.55 -0.01
CA PHE A 432 -4.55 -9.78 -0.47
C PHE A 432 -3.90 -9.02 0.69
N GLU A 433 -4.68 -8.45 1.60
CA GLU A 433 -4.17 -7.86 2.84
C GLU A 433 -3.32 -8.85 3.63
N SER A 434 -3.78 -10.10 3.74
CA SER A 434 -3.06 -11.14 4.47
C SER A 434 -1.71 -11.49 3.84
N VAL A 435 -1.68 -11.73 2.52
CA VAL A 435 -0.54 -12.42 1.89
C VAL A 435 0.42 -11.51 1.13
N LEU A 436 0.00 -10.34 0.64
CA LEU A 436 0.86 -9.46 -0.15
C LEU A 436 2.00 -8.88 0.67
N LEU A 437 3.23 -9.00 0.17
CA LEU A 437 4.40 -8.28 0.69
C LEU A 437 4.27 -6.77 0.53
N ASP A 438 3.63 -6.33 -0.54
CA ASP A 438 3.44 -4.93 -0.88
C ASP A 438 2.03 -4.41 -0.50
N TYR A 439 1.43 -5.00 0.54
CA TYR A 439 0.16 -4.50 1.03
C TYR A 439 0.27 -3.04 1.50
N ASP A 440 -0.53 -2.21 0.88
CA ASP A 440 -0.75 -0.82 1.21
C ASP A 440 -2.28 -0.63 1.26
N VAL A 441 -2.80 -0.21 2.40
CA VAL A 441 -4.24 -0.26 2.67
C VAL A 441 -5.06 0.51 1.64
N HIS A 442 -4.69 1.76 1.35
CA HIS A 442 -5.43 2.58 0.40
C HIS A 442 -5.30 2.07 -1.04
N SER A 443 -4.12 1.59 -1.45
CA SER A 443 -3.91 1.02 -2.79
C SER A 443 -4.64 -0.31 -2.97
N ASN A 444 -4.59 -1.20 -1.98
CA ASN A 444 -5.26 -2.50 -2.05
C ASN A 444 -6.78 -2.32 -2.13
N TRP A 445 -7.37 -1.70 -1.11
CA TRP A 445 -8.83 -1.56 -1.03
C TRP A 445 -9.39 -0.67 -2.14
N GLY A 446 -8.68 0.40 -2.53
CA GLY A 446 -9.06 1.26 -3.65
C GLY A 446 -9.08 0.52 -4.99
N ASN A 447 -8.06 -0.29 -5.28
CA ASN A 447 -8.00 -1.11 -6.49
C ASN A 447 -9.09 -2.19 -6.52
N TRP A 448 -9.37 -2.87 -5.39
CA TRP A 448 -10.45 -3.85 -5.29
C TRP A 448 -11.83 -3.21 -5.47
N CYS A 449 -12.08 -2.06 -4.83
CA CYS A 449 -13.29 -1.26 -5.00
C CYS A 449 -13.51 -0.89 -6.49
N ALA A 450 -12.43 -0.46 -7.18
CA ALA A 450 -12.46 -0.14 -8.60
C ALA A 450 -12.69 -1.38 -9.49
N ALA A 451 -12.01 -2.50 -9.20
CA ALA A 451 -12.16 -3.75 -9.94
C ALA A 451 -13.57 -4.33 -9.83
N ALA A 452 -14.21 -4.19 -8.67
CA ALA A 452 -15.61 -4.57 -8.43
C ALA A 452 -16.64 -3.61 -9.08
N GLY A 453 -16.20 -2.45 -9.59
CA GLY A 453 -17.06 -1.41 -10.16
C GLY A 453 -17.74 -0.52 -9.13
N MET A 454 -17.24 -0.50 -7.90
CA MET A 454 -17.81 0.23 -6.77
C MET A 454 -17.28 1.66 -6.63
N THR A 455 -16.61 2.19 -7.66
CA THR A 455 -16.13 3.57 -7.73
C THR A 455 -16.93 4.45 -8.70
N GLY A 456 -17.97 3.92 -9.36
CA GLY A 456 -18.76 4.65 -10.37
C GLY A 456 -18.03 4.89 -11.69
N GLY A 457 -16.76 4.52 -11.80
CA GLY A 457 -15.97 4.60 -13.01
C GLY A 457 -16.31 3.50 -14.03
N ARG A 458 -15.53 3.45 -15.11
CA ARG A 458 -15.68 2.41 -16.13
C ARG A 458 -15.33 1.03 -15.55
N LEU A 459 -16.28 0.11 -15.55
CA LEU A 459 -16.03 -1.28 -15.19
C LEU A 459 -15.25 -2.01 -16.29
N ASN A 460 -14.13 -2.58 -15.94
CA ASN A 460 -13.30 -3.39 -16.83
C ASN A 460 -13.50 -4.88 -16.50
N ARG A 461 -14.35 -5.56 -17.26
CA ARG A 461 -14.46 -7.02 -17.21
C ARG A 461 -13.46 -7.62 -18.18
N PHE A 462 -12.54 -8.44 -17.67
CA PHE A 462 -11.53 -9.09 -18.49
C PHE A 462 -12.03 -10.42 -19.04
N ASN A 463 -11.73 -10.70 -20.31
CA ASN A 463 -11.83 -12.05 -20.83
C ASN A 463 -10.55 -12.80 -20.41
N ILE A 464 -10.66 -13.64 -19.38
CA ILE A 464 -9.51 -14.32 -18.76
C ILE A 464 -8.76 -15.18 -19.77
N VAL A 465 -9.46 -15.93 -20.63
CA VAL A 465 -8.84 -16.75 -21.68
C VAL A 465 -8.05 -15.89 -22.67
N LYS A 466 -8.63 -14.77 -23.10
CA LYS A 466 -7.91 -13.83 -23.99
C LYS A 466 -6.70 -13.22 -23.30
N GLN A 467 -6.81 -12.82 -22.03
CA GLN A 467 -5.69 -12.28 -21.25
C GLN A 467 -4.58 -13.33 -21.12
N SER A 468 -4.92 -14.59 -20.87
CA SER A 468 -3.97 -15.69 -20.80
C SER A 468 -3.18 -15.83 -22.10
N LYS A 469 -3.85 -15.85 -23.24
CA LYS A 469 -3.22 -15.94 -24.56
C LYS A 469 -2.43 -14.69 -24.97
N ASP A 470 -2.86 -13.49 -24.53
CA ASP A 470 -2.19 -12.24 -24.87
C ASP A 470 -0.89 -12.02 -24.09
N TYR A 471 -0.81 -12.49 -22.83
CA TYR A 471 0.30 -12.21 -21.90
C TYR A 471 1.16 -13.44 -21.56
N ASP A 472 0.68 -14.64 -21.85
CA ASP A 472 1.41 -15.91 -21.68
C ASP A 472 1.20 -16.79 -22.92
N GLN A 473 1.55 -16.28 -24.10
CA GLN A 473 1.20 -16.86 -25.40
C GLN A 473 1.51 -18.36 -25.50
N HIS A 474 2.64 -18.79 -24.93
CA HIS A 474 3.11 -20.17 -24.99
C HIS A 474 2.75 -21.00 -23.75
N GLY A 475 2.13 -20.40 -22.73
CA GLY A 475 1.76 -21.06 -21.48
C GLY A 475 2.96 -21.34 -20.57
N GLU A 476 4.03 -20.55 -20.67
CA GLU A 476 5.23 -20.70 -19.86
C GLU A 476 4.95 -20.37 -18.40
N TYR A 477 4.27 -19.24 -18.12
CA TYR A 477 3.87 -18.84 -16.77
C TYR A 477 2.87 -19.80 -16.15
N VAL A 478 1.88 -20.24 -16.94
CA VAL A 478 0.89 -21.21 -16.48
C VAL A 478 1.58 -22.52 -16.08
N ARG A 479 2.45 -23.09 -16.92
CA ARG A 479 3.16 -24.34 -16.59
C ARG A 479 4.15 -24.19 -15.44
N HIS A 480 4.73 -23.00 -15.27
CA HIS A 480 5.65 -22.72 -14.17
C HIS A 480 4.96 -22.85 -12.81
N TRP A 481 3.71 -22.41 -12.71
CA TRP A 481 2.96 -22.43 -11.45
C TRP A 481 1.98 -23.60 -11.32
N LEU A 482 1.64 -24.24 -12.45
CA LEU A 482 0.72 -25.38 -12.51
C LEU A 482 1.45 -26.59 -13.13
N PRO A 483 2.27 -27.32 -12.34
CA PRO A 483 3.06 -28.44 -12.85
C PRO A 483 2.21 -29.56 -13.43
N GLU A 484 0.95 -29.69 -13.04
CA GLU A 484 -0.01 -30.62 -13.60
C GLU A 484 -0.37 -30.34 -15.08
N LEU A 485 -0.11 -29.11 -15.55
CA LEU A 485 -0.31 -28.72 -16.96
C LEU A 485 0.99 -28.78 -17.81
N LYS A 486 2.10 -29.29 -17.25
CA LYS A 486 3.43 -29.28 -17.92
C LYS A 486 3.44 -29.94 -19.29
N ASP A 487 2.72 -31.04 -19.45
CA ASP A 487 2.67 -31.85 -20.68
C ASP A 487 1.52 -31.43 -21.63
N VAL A 488 0.64 -30.50 -21.15
CA VAL A 488 -0.48 -29.98 -21.95
C VAL A 488 0.04 -29.03 -23.01
N PRO A 489 -0.22 -29.27 -24.32
CA PRO A 489 0.28 -28.41 -25.39
C PRO A 489 -0.39 -27.03 -25.38
N THR A 490 0.27 -26.06 -26.02
CA THR A 490 -0.15 -24.65 -26.04
C THR A 490 -1.59 -24.42 -26.50
N GLN A 491 -2.08 -25.25 -27.41
CA GLN A 491 -3.46 -25.19 -27.91
C GLN A 491 -4.52 -25.42 -26.82
N PHE A 492 -4.19 -26.15 -25.75
CA PHE A 492 -5.11 -26.47 -24.65
C PHE A 492 -4.71 -25.83 -23.30
N VAL A 493 -3.46 -25.42 -23.12
CA VAL A 493 -2.94 -24.98 -21.83
C VAL A 493 -3.72 -23.82 -21.22
N HIS A 494 -4.33 -22.96 -22.05
CA HIS A 494 -5.17 -21.84 -21.58
C HIS A 494 -6.65 -22.21 -21.43
N GLU A 495 -7.06 -23.36 -21.98
CA GLU A 495 -8.45 -23.83 -22.00
C GLU A 495 -8.47 -25.38 -21.88
N PRO A 496 -7.93 -25.96 -20.78
CA PRO A 496 -7.79 -27.42 -20.66
C PRO A 496 -9.13 -28.16 -20.72
N TRP A 497 -10.24 -27.49 -20.39
CA TRP A 497 -11.59 -28.07 -20.54
C TRP A 497 -12.00 -28.39 -21.98
N LYS A 498 -11.21 -28.02 -22.97
CA LYS A 498 -11.39 -28.38 -24.37
C LYS A 498 -10.74 -29.71 -24.75
N MET A 499 -9.94 -30.31 -23.85
CA MET A 499 -9.34 -31.62 -24.07
C MET A 499 -10.39 -32.73 -24.06
N SER A 500 -10.39 -33.56 -25.10
CA SER A 500 -11.13 -34.82 -25.05
C SER A 500 -10.50 -35.79 -24.04
N GLN A 501 -11.20 -36.86 -23.66
CA GLN A 501 -10.65 -37.90 -22.79
C GLN A 501 -9.34 -38.49 -23.35
N PHE A 502 -9.25 -38.68 -24.67
CA PHE A 502 -8.03 -39.10 -25.33
C PHE A 502 -6.87 -38.14 -25.08
N HIS A 503 -7.08 -36.82 -25.27
CA HIS A 503 -6.06 -35.81 -25.01
C HIS A 503 -5.66 -35.74 -23.52
N GLN A 504 -6.63 -35.90 -22.60
CA GLN A 504 -6.35 -35.91 -21.15
C GLN A 504 -5.45 -37.08 -20.76
N THR A 505 -5.67 -38.25 -21.34
CA THR A 505 -4.80 -39.44 -21.16
C THR A 505 -3.44 -39.22 -21.81
N GLN A 506 -3.41 -38.71 -23.04
CA GLN A 506 -2.17 -38.48 -23.80
C GLN A 506 -1.23 -37.48 -23.10
N TYR A 507 -1.79 -36.43 -22.45
CA TYR A 507 -1.03 -35.38 -21.81
C TYR A 507 -0.97 -35.50 -20.27
N ASN A 508 -1.31 -36.66 -19.73
CA ASN A 508 -1.27 -36.97 -18.29
C ASN A 508 -1.98 -35.91 -17.42
N CYS A 509 -3.12 -35.37 -17.89
CA CYS A 509 -3.87 -34.35 -17.19
C CYS A 509 -5.38 -34.63 -17.30
N ARG A 510 -5.92 -35.33 -16.30
CA ARG A 510 -7.35 -35.67 -16.21
C ARG A 510 -8.10 -34.55 -15.49
N LEU A 511 -9.08 -33.96 -16.17
CA LEU A 511 -9.90 -32.89 -15.59
C LEU A 511 -10.81 -33.44 -14.48
N GLY A 512 -10.86 -32.71 -13.39
CA GLY A 512 -11.57 -33.12 -12.17
C GLY A 512 -10.74 -34.02 -11.25
N VAL A 513 -9.56 -34.47 -11.69
CA VAL A 513 -8.65 -35.33 -10.91
C VAL A 513 -7.29 -34.64 -10.72
N ASP A 514 -6.56 -34.46 -11.83
CA ASP A 514 -5.21 -33.87 -11.80
C ASP A 514 -5.27 -32.32 -11.85
N TYR A 515 -6.20 -31.79 -12.64
CA TYR A 515 -6.52 -30.35 -12.72
C TYR A 515 -8.04 -30.13 -12.63
N PRO A 516 -8.53 -29.10 -11.90
CA PRO A 516 -9.96 -28.91 -11.67
C PRO A 516 -10.75 -28.57 -12.94
N ASN A 517 -12.03 -28.94 -12.95
CA ASN A 517 -12.98 -28.42 -13.93
C ASN A 517 -13.26 -26.93 -13.65
N PRO A 518 -13.59 -26.13 -14.68
CA PRO A 518 -13.93 -24.72 -14.50
C PRO A 518 -15.14 -24.55 -13.57
N ILE A 519 -15.00 -23.71 -12.52
CA ILE A 519 -16.08 -23.37 -11.59
C ILE A 519 -17.02 -22.28 -12.12
N ALA A 520 -16.72 -21.69 -13.27
CA ALA A 520 -17.53 -20.72 -13.98
C ALA A 520 -17.56 -21.02 -15.48
N GLN A 521 -18.56 -20.48 -16.17
CA GLN A 521 -18.59 -20.55 -17.63
C GLN A 521 -17.61 -19.54 -18.22
N PRO A 522 -16.73 -19.96 -19.17
CA PRO A 522 -15.81 -19.04 -19.81
C PRO A 522 -16.56 -17.93 -20.55
N PHE A 523 -16.15 -16.69 -20.32
CA PHE A 523 -16.72 -15.53 -20.99
C PHE A 523 -16.13 -15.35 -22.39
N TYR A 524 -16.93 -15.63 -23.40
CA TYR A 524 -16.61 -15.33 -24.79
C TYR A 524 -17.46 -14.14 -25.24
N PRO A 525 -16.86 -12.98 -25.58
CA PRO A 525 -17.61 -11.86 -26.12
C PRO A 525 -18.28 -12.29 -27.45
N LYS A 526 -19.58 -12.01 -27.57
CA LYS A 526 -20.28 -12.28 -28.83
C LYS A 526 -19.53 -11.58 -29.98
N PRO A 527 -19.35 -12.22 -31.14
CA PRO A 527 -18.82 -11.56 -32.32
C PRO A 527 -19.67 -10.30 -32.56
N LYS A 528 -19.04 -9.17 -32.82
CA LYS A 528 -19.78 -8.01 -33.30
C LYS A 528 -20.49 -8.45 -34.56
N SER A 529 -21.82 -8.52 -34.53
CA SER A 529 -22.62 -8.72 -35.73
C SER A 529 -22.14 -7.69 -36.75
N GLY A 530 -21.57 -8.15 -37.84
CA GLY A 530 -21.04 -7.32 -38.89
C GLY A 530 -22.13 -6.34 -39.29
N SER A 531 -21.81 -5.04 -39.29
CA SER A 531 -22.62 -4.05 -39.98
C SER A 531 -22.80 -4.55 -41.41
N GLY A 532 -24.01 -5.03 -41.70
CA GLY A 532 -24.37 -5.47 -43.03
C GLY A 532 -23.95 -4.40 -44.05
N SER A 533 -23.17 -4.84 -45.00
CA SER A 533 -22.90 -4.09 -46.23
C SER A 533 -24.21 -3.60 -46.80
N LYS A 534 -24.50 -2.32 -46.64
CA LYS A 534 -25.47 -1.63 -47.48
C LYS A 534 -24.73 -1.22 -48.75
N ASN A 535 -24.64 -2.13 -49.66
CA ASN A 535 -24.47 -1.78 -51.08
C ASN A 535 -25.83 -1.68 -51.71
N ASP A 536 -26.00 -0.59 -52.48
CA ASP A 536 -26.92 -0.34 -53.53
C ASP A 536 -28.41 -0.11 -53.19
N ARG A 537 -28.80 1.18 -53.25
CA ARG A 537 -29.77 1.66 -54.26
C ARG A 537 -29.66 3.16 -54.41
N ARG A 538 -29.09 3.58 -55.54
CA ARG A 538 -29.33 4.90 -56.14
C ARG A 538 -30.79 4.95 -56.59
N ASN A 539 -31.56 5.96 -56.18
CA ASN A 539 -32.23 6.89 -57.10
C ASN A 539 -33.16 7.85 -56.35
N GLY A 540 -33.11 9.11 -56.79
CA GLY A 540 -34.31 9.95 -56.94
C GLY A 540 -34.65 10.90 -55.82
N GLY A 541 -34.23 12.16 -55.96
CA GLY A 541 -35.12 13.32 -55.98
C GLY A 541 -35.68 13.87 -54.68
N GLY A 542 -35.38 15.15 -54.41
CA GLY A 542 -36.39 16.09 -53.97
C GLY A 542 -36.26 16.69 -52.54
N ARG A 543 -35.69 17.89 -52.50
CA ARG A 543 -36.05 19.09 -51.72
C ARG A 543 -36.72 18.98 -50.34
N GLY A 544 -36.12 19.67 -49.38
CA GLY A 544 -36.88 20.60 -48.51
C GLY A 544 -36.78 20.37 -47.02
N GLY A 545 -36.11 21.24 -46.28
CA GLY A 545 -36.70 21.85 -45.08
C GLY A 545 -36.23 21.36 -43.69
N ASN A 546 -35.39 22.19 -43.12
CA ASN A 546 -35.46 22.72 -41.73
C ASN A 546 -35.31 21.85 -40.45
N LYS A 547 -34.19 22.10 -39.76
CA LYS A 547 -33.98 22.38 -38.31
C LYS A 547 -34.70 21.54 -37.23
N ARG A 548 -33.91 20.87 -36.40
CA ARG A 548 -33.72 21.07 -34.95
C ARG A 548 -33.21 19.79 -34.25
N GLY A 549 -32.08 19.88 -33.59
CA GLY A 549 -31.79 19.48 -32.23
C GLY A 549 -31.94 17.99 -31.87
N GLY A 550 -30.83 17.22 -31.83
CA GLY A 550 -30.80 15.91 -31.24
C GLY A 550 -29.39 15.56 -30.78
N LYS A 551 -29.20 15.47 -29.48
CA LYS A 551 -27.95 15.08 -28.80
C LYS A 551 -27.48 13.71 -29.29
N ASN A 552 -26.31 13.66 -29.85
CA ASN A 552 -25.64 12.41 -30.22
C ASN A 552 -24.80 11.88 -29.03
N SER A 553 -25.25 10.76 -28.50
CA SER A 553 -24.45 9.91 -27.58
C SER A 553 -23.43 9.15 -28.40
N ASN A 554 -22.19 9.56 -28.35
CA ASN A 554 -21.07 8.86 -28.98
C ASN A 554 -20.58 7.74 -28.04
N ARG A 555 -21.11 6.52 -28.22
CA ARG A 555 -20.65 5.31 -27.53
C ARG A 555 -19.68 4.53 -28.43
N GLY A 556 -18.46 4.36 -27.94
CA GLY A 556 -17.66 3.20 -28.28
C GLY A 556 -16.50 3.35 -29.25
N ARG A 557 -15.44 4.07 -28.85
CA ARG A 557 -14.10 3.94 -29.50
C ARG A 557 -12.97 4.35 -28.55
N GLY A 558 -12.85 3.74 -27.38
CA GLY A 558 -12.05 4.33 -26.30
C GLY A 558 -10.78 3.63 -25.84
N GLN A 559 -10.28 2.55 -26.39
CA GLN A 559 -9.03 1.97 -25.83
C GLN A 559 -7.82 1.84 -26.78
N ARG A 560 -8.03 1.83 -28.10
CA ARG A 560 -6.89 1.86 -29.03
C ARG A 560 -6.46 3.27 -29.47
N GLN A 561 -7.33 4.27 -29.33
CA GLN A 561 -6.99 5.65 -29.70
C GLN A 561 -6.36 6.45 -28.54
N ASP A 562 -6.69 6.14 -27.27
CA ASP A 562 -6.09 6.83 -26.11
C ASP A 562 -4.59 6.52 -25.92
N MET A 563 -4.12 5.37 -26.39
CA MET A 563 -2.68 5.05 -26.34
C MET A 563 -1.82 5.78 -27.41
N LYS A 564 -2.44 6.32 -28.47
CA LYS A 564 -1.70 7.07 -29.50
C LYS A 564 -1.64 8.58 -29.26
N SER A 565 -2.44 9.12 -28.35
CA SER A 565 -2.53 10.56 -28.08
C SER A 565 -1.99 10.98 -26.70
N LEU A 566 -1.40 10.06 -25.91
CA LEU A 566 -0.68 10.41 -24.70
C LEU A 566 0.59 11.19 -25.08
N LYS A 567 0.45 12.50 -25.25
CA LYS A 567 1.59 13.40 -25.11
C LYS A 567 2.15 13.11 -23.72
N THR A 568 3.41 12.72 -23.66
CA THR A 568 4.15 12.61 -22.40
C THR A 568 4.04 13.96 -21.71
N GLY A 569 3.28 14.04 -20.62
CA GLY A 569 3.24 15.22 -19.79
C GLY A 569 4.65 15.46 -19.28
N LYS A 570 5.17 16.68 -19.37
CA LYS A 570 6.42 17.03 -18.68
C LYS A 570 6.07 17.12 -17.20
N ILE A 571 6.53 16.15 -16.44
CA ILE A 571 6.47 16.21 -14.99
C ILE A 571 7.41 17.32 -14.53
N ARG A 572 6.92 18.22 -13.69
CA ARG A 572 7.73 19.28 -13.11
C ARG A 572 8.49 18.72 -11.92
N MET A 573 9.79 18.93 -11.90
CA MET A 573 10.69 18.60 -10.78
C MET A 573 11.56 19.82 -10.53
N ASP A 574 11.82 20.12 -9.27
CA ASP A 574 12.74 21.15 -8.80
C ASP A 574 14.20 20.74 -8.99
#